data_fa25776f9180a7d59df8fecf802c0a6e
#
_entry.id   fa25776f9180a7d59df8fecf802c0a6e
#
_cell.length_a   1.000
_cell.length_b   1.000
_cell.length_c   1.000
_cell.angle_alpha   90.00
_cell.angle_beta   90.00
_cell.angle_gamma   90.00
#
_symmetry.space_group_name_H-M   'P 1'
#
loop_
_entity.id
_entity.type
_entity.pdbx_description
1 polymer ?
#
loop_
_entity_poly.entity_id
_entity_poly.type
_entity_poly.pdbx_seq_one_letter_code
_entity_poly.pdbx_strand_id
1 'polypeptide(L)'
;TAGDKAQEAIKRAVDEGCGIIFTTTPEFIPSSLKTAVEYPDVRILNCSLNTSHRYIRTYYGRMYEAKFLCGMIAGTLADNNRIGYIADYPIYGMTANINAFALGARMVNPRAEIFLKWSTVKEDDIVEYFRKHHISYVSSQDMIIPRFASRQFGLYRFENAADGTMPFNAATPLWNW
;
A
#
# COMPACT_ATOMS: atom_id res chain seq x y z
N THR A 1 16.56 13.64 13.93
CA THR A 1 15.22 13.16 13.55
C THR A 1 15.25 12.48 12.16
N ALA A 2 14.21 11.75 11.78
CA ALA A 2 14.11 11.16 10.43
C ALA A 2 14.16 12.23 9.33
N GLY A 3 13.58 13.40 9.61
CA GLY A 3 13.59 14.54 8.69
C GLY A 3 14.98 15.12 8.45
N ASP A 4 15.85 15.16 9.46
CA ASP A 4 17.22 15.67 9.30
C ASP A 4 18.05 14.74 8.41
N LYS A 5 17.94 13.42 8.62
CA LYS A 5 18.59 12.41 7.78
C LYS A 5 18.08 12.46 6.33
N ALA A 6 16.79 12.72 6.13
CA ALA A 6 16.23 12.88 4.80
C ALA A 6 16.80 14.13 4.11
N GLN A 7 16.91 15.24 4.82
CA GLN A 7 17.50 16.47 4.27
C GLN A 7 18.97 16.28 3.88
N GLU A 8 19.76 15.64 4.74
CA GLU A 8 21.15 15.30 4.44
C GLU A 8 21.27 14.39 3.20
N ALA A 9 20.40 13.39 3.08
CA ALA A 9 20.38 12.50 1.94
C ALA A 9 20.02 13.23 0.62
N ILE A 10 19.05 14.14 0.67
CA ILE A 10 18.68 14.96 -0.49
C ILE A 10 19.84 15.89 -0.88
N LYS A 11 20.46 16.57 0.08
CA LYS A 11 21.62 17.44 -0.19
C LYS A 11 22.79 16.67 -0.77
N ARG A 12 23.11 15.51 -0.22
CA ARG A 12 24.15 14.65 -0.78
C ARG A 12 23.87 14.25 -2.24
N ALA A 13 22.64 13.92 -2.58
CA ALA A 13 22.26 13.64 -3.98
C ALA A 13 22.46 14.86 -4.88
N VAL A 14 22.19 16.08 -4.39
CA VAL A 14 22.48 17.32 -5.11
C VAL A 14 23.98 17.50 -5.33
N ASP A 15 24.79 17.28 -4.29
CA ASP A 15 26.24 17.40 -4.34
C ASP A 15 26.87 16.36 -5.30
N GLU A 16 26.23 15.19 -5.44
CA GLU A 16 26.58 14.15 -6.42
C GLU A 16 26.12 14.48 -7.85
N GLY A 17 25.48 15.65 -8.07
CA GLY A 17 25.06 16.13 -9.38
C GLY A 17 23.67 15.69 -9.85
N CYS A 18 22.85 15.16 -8.95
CA CYS A 18 21.47 14.77 -9.30
C CYS A 18 20.60 16.02 -9.57
N GLY A 19 20.16 16.17 -10.82
CA GLY A 19 19.25 17.26 -11.22
C GLY A 19 17.76 16.96 -10.94
N ILE A 20 17.40 15.70 -10.71
CA ILE A 20 16.05 15.24 -10.38
C ILE A 20 16.10 14.29 -9.19
N ILE A 21 15.29 14.54 -8.17
CA ILE A 21 15.23 13.75 -6.93
C ILE A 21 13.79 13.33 -6.67
N PHE A 22 13.58 12.03 -6.43
CA PHE A 22 12.31 11.47 -6.03
C PHE A 22 12.32 11.15 -4.53
N THR A 23 11.38 11.72 -3.79
CA THR A 23 11.15 11.39 -2.38
C THR A 23 9.87 10.58 -2.26
N THR A 24 9.88 9.54 -1.42
CA THR A 24 8.92 8.43 -1.48
C THR A 24 7.78 8.52 -0.48
N THR A 25 7.74 9.53 0.37
CA THR A 25 6.71 9.67 1.41
C THR A 25 6.39 11.15 1.65
N PRO A 26 5.14 11.48 2.04
CA PRO A 26 4.75 12.84 2.43
C PRO A 26 5.58 13.42 3.60
N GLU A 27 6.12 12.57 4.46
CA GLU A 27 6.96 12.99 5.59
C GLU A 27 8.22 13.75 5.15
N PHE A 28 8.66 13.55 3.91
CA PHE A 28 9.83 14.23 3.35
C PHE A 28 9.51 15.58 2.70
N ILE A 29 8.25 16.02 2.69
CA ILE A 29 7.88 17.32 2.14
C ILE A 29 8.65 18.49 2.77
N PRO A 30 8.76 18.60 4.12
CA PRO A 30 9.49 19.71 4.73
C PRO A 30 10.96 19.75 4.33
N SER A 31 11.63 18.58 4.30
CA SER A 31 13.03 18.46 3.88
C SER A 31 13.21 18.78 2.39
N SER A 32 12.28 18.29 1.56
CA SER A 32 12.24 18.56 0.12
C SER A 32 12.07 20.05 -0.19
N LEU A 33 11.17 20.73 0.54
CA LEU A 33 10.94 22.16 0.37
C LEU A 33 12.17 23.00 0.73
N LYS A 34 12.81 22.70 1.86
CA LYS A 34 14.04 23.40 2.29
C LYS A 34 15.12 23.27 1.22
N THR A 35 15.35 22.06 0.73
CA THR A 35 16.37 21.83 -0.30
C THR A 35 15.98 22.45 -1.63
N ALA A 36 14.72 22.40 -2.05
CA ALA A 36 14.28 23.01 -3.30
C ALA A 36 14.39 24.55 -3.32
N VAL A 37 14.31 25.20 -2.15
CA VAL A 37 14.57 26.63 -2.03
C VAL A 37 16.06 26.96 -2.10
N GLU A 38 16.88 26.10 -1.49
CA GLU A 38 18.35 26.25 -1.45
C GLU A 38 18.99 25.95 -2.81
N TYR A 39 18.42 25.01 -3.57
CA TYR A 39 18.91 24.54 -4.88
C TYR A 39 17.80 24.64 -5.95
N PRO A 40 17.53 25.84 -6.48
CA PRO A 40 16.38 26.09 -7.36
C PRO A 40 16.47 25.37 -8.72
N ASP A 41 17.65 24.96 -9.14
CA ASP A 41 17.86 24.23 -10.39
C ASP A 41 17.57 22.74 -10.28
N VAL A 42 17.46 22.22 -9.05
CA VAL A 42 17.13 20.82 -8.78
C VAL A 42 15.63 20.61 -8.72
N ARG A 43 15.15 19.63 -9.43
CA ARG A 43 13.73 19.27 -9.46
C ARG A 43 13.44 18.18 -8.45
N ILE A 44 12.63 18.48 -7.44
CA ILE A 44 12.24 17.51 -6.43
C ILE A 44 10.78 17.10 -6.63
N LEU A 45 10.55 15.79 -6.75
CA LEU A 45 9.25 15.19 -6.85
C LEU A 45 8.97 14.35 -5.58
N ASN A 46 7.84 14.62 -4.95
CA ASN A 46 7.46 13.91 -3.71
C ASN A 46 6.27 13.00 -3.95
N CYS A 47 6.38 11.75 -3.47
CA CYS A 47 5.26 10.81 -3.49
C CYS A 47 4.23 11.20 -2.43
N SER A 48 3.25 11.98 -2.88
CA SER A 48 2.14 12.42 -2.05
C SER A 48 0.96 12.83 -2.91
N LEU A 49 -0.22 12.84 -2.31
CA LEU A 49 -1.43 13.28 -2.96
C LEU A 49 -1.64 14.78 -2.76
N ASN A 50 -1.80 15.46 -3.87
CA ASN A 50 -2.39 16.80 -3.95
C ASN A 50 -1.80 17.86 -3.02
N THR A 51 -0.51 17.80 -2.75
CA THR A 51 0.19 18.84 -2.02
C THR A 51 0.76 19.82 -3.05
N SER A 52 0.03 20.89 -3.33
CA SER A 52 0.50 21.91 -4.26
C SER A 52 1.55 22.79 -3.58
N HIS A 53 2.80 22.68 -4.02
CA HIS A 53 3.89 23.55 -3.60
C HIS A 53 4.56 24.19 -4.82
N ARG A 54 5.02 25.44 -4.66
CA ARG A 54 5.69 26.16 -5.74
C ARG A 54 6.99 25.48 -6.18
N TYR A 55 7.72 24.90 -5.24
CA TYR A 55 9.10 24.42 -5.46
C TYR A 55 9.23 22.92 -5.63
N ILE A 56 8.20 22.15 -5.29
CA ILE A 56 8.20 20.69 -5.48
C ILE A 56 6.96 20.26 -6.26
N ARG A 57 7.09 19.15 -6.99
CA ARG A 57 5.95 18.49 -7.64
C ARG A 57 5.59 17.25 -6.87
N THR A 58 4.32 16.90 -6.88
CA THR A 58 3.84 15.66 -6.29
C THR A 58 3.56 14.64 -7.38
N TYR A 59 3.79 13.38 -7.06
CA TYR A 59 3.39 12.26 -7.90
C TYR A 59 2.75 11.18 -7.01
N TYR A 60 1.85 10.41 -7.59
CA TYR A 60 1.19 9.31 -6.90
C TYR A 60 0.70 8.27 -7.91
N GLY A 61 0.92 6.99 -7.61
CA GLY A 61 0.35 5.91 -8.37
C GLY A 61 -1.14 5.70 -8.01
N ARG A 62 -1.99 5.55 -9.02
CA ARG A 62 -3.44 5.33 -8.81
C ARG A 62 -3.72 3.89 -8.38
N MET A 63 -3.19 3.49 -7.23
CA MET A 63 -3.34 2.13 -6.69
C MET A 63 -4.81 1.72 -6.52
N TYR A 64 -5.70 2.67 -6.29
CA TYR A 64 -7.13 2.40 -6.16
C TYR A 64 -7.74 1.77 -7.42
N GLU A 65 -7.20 2.06 -8.61
CA GLU A 65 -7.68 1.43 -9.85
C GLU A 65 -7.35 -0.07 -9.87
N ALA A 66 -6.12 -0.42 -9.52
CA ALA A 66 -5.70 -1.82 -9.38
C ALA A 66 -6.47 -2.52 -8.24
N LYS A 67 -6.71 -1.82 -7.11
CA LYS A 67 -7.49 -2.36 -6.00
C LYS A 67 -8.96 -2.62 -6.38
N PHE A 68 -9.54 -1.78 -7.21
CA PHE A 68 -10.88 -2.03 -7.74
C PHE A 68 -10.94 -3.35 -8.51
N LEU A 69 -9.98 -3.60 -9.41
CA LEU A 69 -9.89 -4.86 -10.15
C LEU A 69 -9.65 -6.06 -9.23
N CYS A 70 -8.74 -5.92 -8.25
CA CYS A 70 -8.53 -6.95 -7.23
C CYS A 70 -9.83 -7.25 -6.45
N GLY A 71 -10.61 -6.22 -6.14
CA GLY A 71 -11.92 -6.37 -5.52
C GLY A 71 -12.89 -7.16 -6.37
N MET A 72 -12.97 -6.88 -7.66
CA MET A 72 -13.80 -7.64 -8.60
C MET A 72 -13.41 -9.12 -8.64
N ILE A 73 -12.11 -9.41 -8.71
CA ILE A 73 -11.60 -10.79 -8.71
C ILE A 73 -11.97 -11.49 -7.39
N ALA A 74 -11.72 -10.84 -6.25
CA ALA A 74 -12.05 -11.40 -4.95
C ALA A 74 -13.56 -11.64 -4.79
N GLY A 75 -14.38 -10.68 -5.20
CA GLY A 75 -15.85 -10.81 -5.16
C GLY A 75 -16.39 -11.94 -6.02
N THR A 76 -15.75 -12.20 -7.16
CA THR A 76 -16.12 -13.31 -8.06
C THR A 76 -15.73 -14.66 -7.46
N LEU A 77 -14.57 -14.75 -6.81
CA LEU A 77 -14.01 -16.02 -6.33
C LEU A 77 -14.46 -16.40 -4.91
N ALA A 78 -14.96 -15.45 -4.12
CA ALA A 78 -15.34 -15.68 -2.72
C ALA A 78 -16.73 -16.34 -2.61
N ASP A 79 -16.78 -17.66 -2.59
CA ASP A 79 -18.03 -18.44 -2.51
C ASP A 79 -18.86 -18.14 -1.26
N ASN A 80 -18.20 -17.77 -0.16
CA ASN A 80 -18.84 -17.43 1.11
C ASN A 80 -19.09 -15.92 1.30
N ASN A 81 -18.83 -15.11 0.29
CA ASN A 81 -18.94 -13.64 0.28
C ASN A 81 -18.01 -12.90 1.25
N ARG A 82 -17.08 -13.57 1.94
CA ARG A 82 -16.21 -13.01 2.97
C ARG A 82 -14.80 -12.81 2.47
N ILE A 83 -14.37 -11.55 2.44
CA ILE A 83 -13.11 -11.12 1.85
C ILE A 83 -12.33 -10.28 2.86
N GLY A 84 -11.05 -10.59 3.05
CA GLY A 84 -10.16 -9.84 3.92
C GLY A 84 -9.47 -8.70 3.19
N TYR A 85 -9.18 -7.64 3.92
CA TYR A 85 -8.32 -6.54 3.48
C TYR A 85 -7.36 -6.18 4.59
N ILE A 86 -6.06 -6.19 4.30
CA ILE A 86 -5.03 -5.73 5.22
C ILE A 86 -4.56 -4.37 4.75
N ALA A 87 -4.90 -3.34 5.52
CA ALA A 87 -4.40 -1.98 5.32
C ALA A 87 -3.14 -1.75 6.16
N ASP A 88 -2.26 -0.85 5.71
CA ASP A 88 -1.02 -0.54 6.43
C ASP A 88 -1.22 0.58 7.44
N TYR A 89 -1.18 1.81 6.96
CA TYR A 89 -1.31 3.01 7.80
C TYR A 89 -2.57 3.78 7.41
N PRO A 90 -3.27 4.40 8.36
CA PRO A 90 -4.43 5.25 8.07
C PRO A 90 -3.98 6.61 7.48
N ILE A 91 -3.18 6.56 6.43
CA ILE A 91 -2.68 7.72 5.72
C ILE A 91 -3.56 8.07 4.51
N TYR A 92 -3.35 9.27 4.02
CA TYR A 92 -4.03 9.78 2.84
C TYR A 92 -3.85 8.83 1.64
N GLY A 93 -4.93 8.48 0.99
CA GLY A 93 -4.96 7.53 -0.13
C GLY A 93 -5.34 6.09 0.25
N MET A 94 -5.08 5.65 1.48
CA MET A 94 -5.44 4.29 1.92
C MET A 94 -6.96 4.08 1.90
N THR A 95 -7.73 5.07 2.32
CA THR A 95 -9.20 5.02 2.27
C THR A 95 -9.72 4.84 0.84
N ALA A 96 -9.08 5.50 -0.14
CA ALA A 96 -9.44 5.34 -1.55
C ALA A 96 -9.19 3.90 -2.04
N ASN A 97 -8.07 3.30 -1.64
CA ASN A 97 -7.74 1.92 -1.97
C ASN A 97 -8.75 0.94 -1.37
N ILE A 98 -9.07 1.09 -0.09
CA ILE A 98 -10.06 0.25 0.62
C ILE A 98 -11.44 0.37 -0.04
N ASN A 99 -11.88 1.60 -0.29
CA ASN A 99 -13.19 1.85 -0.89
C ASN A 99 -13.27 1.31 -2.33
N ALA A 100 -12.23 1.50 -3.13
CA ALA A 100 -12.17 0.99 -4.49
C ALA A 100 -12.26 -0.54 -4.51
N PHE A 101 -11.51 -1.21 -3.63
CA PHE A 101 -11.59 -2.66 -3.48
C PHE A 101 -12.99 -3.13 -3.10
N ALA A 102 -13.61 -2.49 -2.11
CA ALA A 102 -14.96 -2.82 -1.66
C ALA A 102 -16.01 -2.60 -2.76
N LEU A 103 -15.89 -1.49 -3.51
CA LEU A 103 -16.76 -1.21 -4.66
C LEU A 103 -16.59 -2.25 -5.76
N GLY A 104 -15.34 -2.63 -6.10
CA GLY A 104 -15.08 -3.67 -7.07
C GLY A 104 -15.68 -5.02 -6.67
N ALA A 105 -15.51 -5.42 -5.41
CA ALA A 105 -16.09 -6.66 -4.89
C ALA A 105 -17.62 -6.66 -4.97
N ARG A 106 -18.25 -5.56 -4.54
CA ARG A 106 -19.71 -5.43 -4.56
C ARG A 106 -20.31 -5.27 -5.94
N MET A 107 -19.56 -4.79 -6.90
CA MET A 107 -20.01 -4.69 -8.28
C MET A 107 -20.33 -6.06 -8.89
N VAL A 108 -19.54 -7.07 -8.56
CA VAL A 108 -19.71 -8.45 -9.07
C VAL A 108 -20.45 -9.35 -8.08
N ASN A 109 -20.36 -9.05 -6.80
CA ASN A 109 -21.04 -9.77 -5.73
C ASN A 109 -21.65 -8.78 -4.73
N PRO A 110 -22.94 -8.41 -4.89
CA PRO A 110 -23.61 -7.45 -4.01
C PRO A 110 -23.64 -7.86 -2.53
N ARG A 111 -23.43 -9.14 -2.22
CA ARG A 111 -23.37 -9.67 -0.85
C ARG A 111 -21.98 -9.69 -0.26
N ALA A 112 -20.95 -9.23 -1.00
CA ALA A 112 -19.58 -9.23 -0.51
C ALA A 112 -19.44 -8.40 0.77
N GLU A 113 -18.83 -9.01 1.78
CA GLU A 113 -18.46 -8.42 3.06
C GLU A 113 -16.95 -8.27 3.14
N ILE A 114 -16.46 -7.05 3.41
CA ILE A 114 -15.05 -6.76 3.52
C ILE A 114 -14.64 -6.68 4.99
N PHE A 115 -13.75 -7.57 5.40
CA PHE A 115 -13.18 -7.64 6.73
C PHE A 115 -11.85 -6.92 6.76
N LEU A 116 -11.86 -5.69 7.28
CA LEU A 116 -10.69 -4.81 7.33
C LEU A 116 -9.87 -5.04 8.59
N LYS A 117 -8.56 -5.19 8.43
CA LYS A 117 -7.57 -5.19 9.49
C LYS A 117 -6.41 -4.25 9.16
N TRP A 118 -5.77 -3.71 10.19
CA TRP A 118 -4.62 -2.83 10.07
C TRP A 118 -3.35 -3.55 10.51
N SER A 119 -2.36 -3.62 9.64
CA SER A 119 -1.08 -4.28 9.92
C SER A 119 -0.28 -3.61 11.05
N THR A 120 -0.60 -2.35 11.32
CA THR A 120 0.09 -1.54 12.34
C THR A 120 -0.46 -1.71 13.75
N VAL A 121 -1.59 -2.39 13.91
CA VAL A 121 -2.17 -2.73 15.23
C VAL A 121 -1.51 -4.01 15.73
N LYS A 122 -0.52 -3.86 16.61
CA LYS A 122 0.34 -4.96 17.08
C LYS A 122 -0.37 -6.02 17.92
N GLU A 123 -1.51 -5.70 18.51
CA GLU A 123 -2.27 -6.59 19.39
C GLU A 123 -3.25 -7.48 18.61
N ASP A 124 -3.43 -7.22 17.32
CA ASP A 124 -4.34 -7.98 16.48
C ASP A 124 -3.63 -9.18 15.83
N ASP A 125 -4.06 -10.38 16.18
CA ASP A 125 -3.75 -11.57 15.37
C ASP A 125 -4.65 -11.58 14.13
N ILE A 126 -4.15 -10.97 13.05
CA ILE A 126 -4.87 -10.84 11.77
C ILE A 126 -5.19 -12.22 11.20
N VAL A 127 -4.29 -13.17 11.39
CA VAL A 127 -4.42 -14.53 10.88
C VAL A 127 -5.56 -15.25 11.57
N GLU A 128 -5.56 -15.24 12.90
CA GLU A 128 -6.60 -15.88 13.69
C GLU A 128 -7.96 -15.18 13.46
N TYR A 129 -7.95 -13.86 13.34
CA TYR A 129 -9.16 -13.12 12.98
C TYR A 129 -9.76 -13.59 11.64
N PHE A 130 -8.93 -13.70 10.60
CA PHE A 130 -9.41 -14.13 9.28
C PHE A 130 -9.85 -15.60 9.28
N ARG A 131 -9.15 -16.46 10.02
CA ARG A 131 -9.53 -17.85 10.20
C ARG A 131 -10.90 -17.98 10.87
N LYS A 132 -11.10 -17.28 11.98
CA LYS A 132 -12.37 -17.25 12.72
C LYS A 132 -13.55 -16.77 11.88
N HIS A 133 -13.30 -15.83 10.97
CA HIS A 133 -14.32 -15.28 10.08
C HIS A 133 -14.45 -16.03 8.75
N HIS A 134 -13.74 -17.14 8.59
CA HIS A 134 -13.74 -17.97 7.37
C HIS A 134 -13.46 -17.14 6.09
N ILE A 135 -12.46 -16.26 6.17
CA ILE A 135 -12.03 -15.48 5.02
C ILE A 135 -11.40 -16.39 3.97
N SER A 136 -11.81 -16.25 2.71
CA SER A 136 -11.31 -17.07 1.61
C SER A 136 -10.25 -16.36 0.75
N TYR A 137 -10.37 -15.05 0.62
CA TYR A 137 -9.43 -14.23 -0.15
C TYR A 137 -9.05 -12.98 0.63
N VAL A 138 -7.79 -12.55 0.48
CA VAL A 138 -7.24 -11.41 1.22
C VAL A 138 -6.48 -10.48 0.27
N SER A 139 -6.82 -9.20 0.29
CA SER A 139 -5.94 -8.16 -0.25
C SER A 139 -4.81 -7.90 0.73
N SER A 140 -3.56 -8.11 0.30
CA SER A 140 -2.37 -7.92 1.12
C SER A 140 -2.01 -6.44 1.27
N GLN A 141 -1.00 -6.19 2.08
CA GLN A 141 -0.42 -4.87 2.35
C GLN A 141 0.12 -4.21 1.07
N ASP A 142 -0.02 -2.90 0.99
CA ASP A 142 0.41 -2.10 -0.17
C ASP A 142 1.75 -1.41 0.03
N MET A 143 2.19 -1.25 1.28
CA MET A 143 3.37 -0.45 1.65
C MET A 143 4.51 -1.31 2.20
N ILE A 144 4.69 -2.49 1.66
CA ILE A 144 5.88 -3.30 1.96
C ILE A 144 7.02 -2.81 1.07
N ILE A 145 8.19 -2.59 1.66
CA ILE A 145 9.41 -2.35 0.90
C ILE A 145 10.10 -3.71 0.73
N PRO A 146 9.94 -4.38 -0.40
CA PRO A 146 10.61 -5.66 -0.61
C PRO A 146 12.11 -5.40 -0.83
N ARG A 147 12.96 -6.15 -0.14
CA ARG A 147 14.41 -6.16 -0.42
C ARG A 147 14.73 -6.76 -1.78
N PHE A 148 13.85 -7.60 -2.28
CA PHE A 148 13.90 -8.25 -3.59
C PHE A 148 12.55 -8.12 -4.28
N ALA A 149 12.53 -8.21 -5.60
CA ALA A 149 11.28 -8.32 -6.35
C ALA A 149 10.45 -9.46 -5.74
N SER A 150 9.29 -9.13 -5.23
CA SER A 150 8.45 -10.08 -4.51
C SER A 150 7.02 -10.05 -5.06
N ARG A 151 6.33 -11.17 -4.94
CA ARG A 151 4.92 -11.32 -5.28
C ARG A 151 4.01 -11.10 -4.06
N GLN A 152 4.50 -10.45 -3.02
CA GLN A 152 3.77 -10.21 -1.77
C GLN A 152 2.68 -9.14 -1.86
N PHE A 153 2.56 -8.49 -3.01
CA PHE A 153 1.53 -7.48 -3.28
C PHE A 153 0.35 -8.10 -4.03
N GLY A 154 -0.83 -7.59 -3.76
CA GLY A 154 -2.03 -7.94 -4.50
C GLY A 154 -3.01 -8.80 -3.72
N LEU A 155 -3.64 -9.73 -4.42
CA LEU A 155 -4.69 -10.58 -3.90
C LEU A 155 -4.19 -12.02 -3.70
N TYR A 156 -4.58 -12.61 -2.57
CA TYR A 156 -4.18 -13.96 -2.18
C TYR A 156 -5.39 -14.80 -1.81
N ARG A 157 -5.34 -16.09 -2.13
CA ARG A 157 -6.21 -17.06 -1.52
C ARG A 157 -5.72 -17.33 -0.10
N PHE A 158 -6.62 -17.22 0.86
CA PHE A 158 -6.31 -17.53 2.27
C PHE A 158 -6.46 -19.04 2.49
N GLU A 159 -5.35 -19.70 2.74
CA GLU A 159 -5.36 -21.13 3.04
C GLU A 159 -5.26 -21.34 4.55
N ASN A 160 -6.18 -22.13 5.10
CA ASN A 160 -6.11 -22.59 6.49
C ASN A 160 -5.02 -23.66 6.58
N ALA A 161 -3.77 -23.24 6.77
CA ALA A 161 -2.71 -24.19 7.07
C ALA A 161 -2.96 -24.81 8.45
N ALA A 162 -3.05 -26.13 8.50
CA ALA A 162 -3.33 -26.87 9.74
C ALA A 162 -2.18 -26.76 10.76
N ASP A 163 -1.02 -26.27 10.35
CA ASP A 163 0.21 -26.18 11.14
C ASP A 163 0.42 -24.83 11.84
N GLY A 164 -0.52 -23.88 11.73
CA GLY A 164 -0.43 -22.58 12.37
C GLY A 164 0.59 -21.63 11.77
N THR A 165 1.22 -21.97 10.63
CA THR A 165 2.15 -21.07 9.92
C THR A 165 1.43 -19.86 9.37
N MET A 166 2.16 -18.76 9.20
CA MET A 166 1.63 -17.50 8.68
C MET A 166 1.01 -17.74 7.29
N PRO A 167 -0.28 -17.46 7.10
CA PRO A 167 -1.00 -17.78 5.88
C PRO A 167 -0.45 -17.03 4.65
N PHE A 168 0.32 -15.98 4.84
CA PHE A 168 0.99 -15.29 3.72
C PHE A 168 2.14 -16.09 3.10
N ASN A 169 2.71 -17.07 3.80
CA ASN A 169 3.66 -18.03 3.23
C ASN A 169 2.97 -19.20 2.54
N ALA A 170 1.73 -19.49 2.93
CA ALA A 170 0.90 -20.55 2.35
C ALA A 170 -0.12 -20.00 1.32
N ALA A 171 -0.30 -18.69 1.24
CA ALA A 171 -1.24 -18.09 0.30
C ALA A 171 -0.69 -18.17 -1.14
N THR A 172 -1.44 -18.80 -2.01
CA THR A 172 -1.13 -18.82 -3.44
C THR A 172 -1.47 -17.46 -4.04
N PRO A 173 -0.48 -16.71 -4.56
CA PRO A 173 -0.79 -15.47 -5.27
C PRO A 173 -1.63 -15.79 -6.50
N LEU A 174 -2.71 -15.03 -6.71
CA LEU A 174 -3.59 -15.22 -7.87
C LEU A 174 -2.94 -14.87 -9.22
N TRP A 175 -1.68 -14.47 -9.20
CA TRP A 175 -0.88 -14.14 -10.38
C TRP A 175 0.00 -15.30 -10.89
N ASN A 176 -0.12 -16.50 -10.34
CA ASN A 176 0.61 -17.70 -10.78
C ASN A 176 -0.12 -18.43 -11.91
N TRP A 177 -0.34 -17.71 -13.01
CA TRP A 177 -0.96 -18.23 -14.23
C TRP A 177 -0.30 -17.74 -15.50
#